data_46bc3f610e6b78c39d5c149556929d61
#
_entry.id   46bc3f610e6b78c39d5c149556929d61
#
_cell.length_a   1.000
_cell.length_b   1.000
_cell.length_c   1.000
_cell.angle_alpha   90.00
_cell.angle_beta   90.00
_cell.angle_gamma   90.00
#
_symmetry.space_group_name_H-M   'P 1'
#
loop_
_entity.id
_entity.type
_entity.pdbx_description
1 polymer ?
#
loop_
_entity_poly.entity_id
_entity_poly.type
_entity_poly.pdbx_seq_one_letter_code
_entity_poly.pdbx_strand_id
1 'polypeptide(L)'
;MDAGNGDGLQAMPSADIRTGSALSGLLLVLFIVVHLLGLIPAVVAPEQFEVYATALHASPWLPLVEITLLLVALVHIGLSLSKAIANRQAGNSAQLSSRRQAPLAAFASRSTVAAGLLTVVFLAVHLGQLRWPRPPSGAEAAVLSALLHQPINAILYGLAALALGLHLLHGAEAAHRNMGWLTPANSLALRRGGRLLAGLIGGGFLLISLCLALGGGA
;
A
#
# COMPACT_ATOMS: atom_id res chain seq x y z
N MET A 1 -3.30 16.74 -52.87
CA MET A 1 -2.24 16.37 -51.91
C MET A 1 -2.81 16.54 -50.54
N ASP A 2 -3.43 15.48 -50.05
CA ASP A 2 -4.16 15.47 -48.79
C ASP A 2 -3.14 15.08 -47.69
N ALA A 3 -2.74 16.06 -46.91
CA ALA A 3 -1.87 15.85 -45.78
C ALA A 3 -2.69 15.21 -44.66
N GLY A 4 -2.57 13.90 -44.53
CA GLY A 4 -3.19 13.15 -43.46
C GLY A 4 -2.80 13.71 -42.10
N ASN A 5 -3.77 14.34 -41.47
CA ASN A 5 -3.76 14.75 -40.08
C ASN A 5 -3.90 13.47 -39.24
N GLY A 6 -2.76 12.82 -39.01
CA GLY A 6 -2.69 11.68 -38.07
C GLY A 6 -2.94 12.17 -36.67
N ASP A 7 -4.20 12.17 -36.28
CA ASP A 7 -4.64 12.40 -34.91
C ASP A 7 -3.98 11.37 -33.98
N GLY A 8 -2.80 11.73 -33.49
CA GLY A 8 -2.19 11.13 -32.32
C GLY A 8 -2.98 11.50 -31.07
N LEU A 9 -4.24 11.13 -31.01
CA LEU A 9 -5.03 11.08 -29.79
C LEU A 9 -4.37 10.05 -28.86
N GLN A 10 -3.37 10.51 -28.12
CA GLN A 10 -2.72 9.72 -27.10
C GLN A 10 -3.76 9.30 -26.08
N ALA A 11 -4.08 8.02 -26.08
CA ALA A 11 -5.18 7.45 -25.32
C ALA A 11 -4.99 7.69 -23.81
N MET A 12 -5.79 8.61 -23.27
CA MET A 12 -5.93 8.73 -21.81
C MET A 12 -6.47 7.42 -21.25
N PRO A 13 -6.04 7.00 -20.04
CA PRO A 13 -6.58 5.79 -19.41
C PRO A 13 -8.10 5.85 -19.39
N SER A 14 -8.76 4.75 -19.80
CA SER A 14 -10.23 4.69 -19.80
C SER A 14 -10.81 4.95 -18.40
N ALA A 15 -12.08 5.35 -18.33
CA ALA A 15 -12.77 5.55 -17.05
C ALA A 15 -12.73 4.26 -16.21
N ASP A 16 -12.89 3.11 -16.86
CA ASP A 16 -12.89 1.79 -16.19
C ASP A 16 -11.54 1.47 -15.52
N ILE A 17 -10.42 1.75 -16.21
CA ILE A 17 -9.07 1.57 -15.64
C ILE A 17 -8.89 2.47 -14.41
N ARG A 18 -9.36 3.72 -14.47
CA ARG A 18 -9.24 4.65 -13.33
C ARG A 18 -10.08 4.22 -12.14
N THR A 19 -11.33 3.85 -12.39
CA THR A 19 -12.26 3.40 -11.36
C THR A 19 -11.84 2.07 -10.77
N GLY A 20 -11.47 1.10 -11.59
CA GLY A 20 -10.99 -0.21 -11.14
C GLY A 20 -9.72 -0.11 -10.27
N SER A 21 -8.75 0.73 -10.69
CA SER A 21 -7.54 1.01 -9.88
C SER A 21 -7.88 1.67 -8.54
N ALA A 22 -8.90 2.55 -8.49
CA ALA A 22 -9.32 3.18 -7.25
C ALA A 22 -10.02 2.20 -6.31
N LEU A 23 -10.98 1.43 -6.81
CA LEU A 23 -11.73 0.44 -6.01
C LEU A 23 -10.81 -0.64 -5.44
N SER A 24 -9.96 -1.24 -6.26
CA SER A 24 -9.00 -2.24 -5.80
C SER A 24 -8.03 -1.66 -4.76
N GLY A 25 -7.57 -0.42 -4.95
CA GLY A 25 -6.73 0.26 -3.98
C GLY A 25 -7.44 0.52 -2.65
N LEU A 26 -8.72 0.93 -2.66
CA LEU A 26 -9.50 1.15 -1.43
C LEU A 26 -9.73 -0.16 -0.66
N LEU A 27 -9.97 -1.28 -1.36
CA LEU A 27 -10.08 -2.60 -0.73
C LEU A 27 -8.76 -3.02 -0.06
N LEU A 28 -7.62 -2.78 -0.72
CA LEU A 28 -6.31 -3.04 -0.12
C LEU A 28 -6.04 -2.13 1.09
N VAL A 29 -6.47 -0.87 1.06
CA VAL A 29 -6.36 0.04 2.22
C VAL A 29 -7.17 -0.49 3.39
N LEU A 30 -8.40 -0.97 3.16
CA LEU A 30 -9.20 -1.58 4.21
C LEU A 30 -8.49 -2.78 4.84
N PHE A 31 -7.93 -3.67 4.02
CA PHE A 31 -7.12 -4.80 4.50
C PHE A 31 -5.92 -4.33 5.33
N ILE A 32 -5.16 -3.34 4.84
CA ILE A 32 -3.96 -2.85 5.52
C ILE A 32 -4.28 -2.21 6.87
N VAL A 33 -5.42 -1.52 7.00
CA VAL A 33 -5.90 -1.02 8.30
C VAL A 33 -6.17 -2.17 9.26
N VAL A 34 -6.91 -3.18 8.83
CA VAL A 34 -7.19 -4.38 9.66
C VAL A 34 -5.89 -5.11 10.02
N HIS A 35 -4.97 -5.24 9.06
CA HIS A 35 -3.68 -5.89 9.27
C HIS A 35 -2.82 -5.13 10.29
N LEU A 36 -2.76 -3.80 10.19
CA LEU A 36 -2.04 -2.97 11.16
C LEU A 36 -2.62 -3.11 12.57
N LEU A 37 -3.95 -3.05 12.69
CA LEU A 37 -4.64 -3.23 13.98
C LEU A 37 -4.38 -4.62 14.57
N GLY A 38 -4.37 -5.65 13.74
CA GLY A 38 -4.07 -7.03 14.15
C GLY A 38 -2.61 -7.25 14.60
N LEU A 39 -1.69 -6.37 14.19
CA LEU A 39 -0.28 -6.43 14.61
C LEU A 39 0.01 -5.65 15.90
N ILE A 40 -0.85 -4.73 16.34
CA ILE A 40 -0.64 -3.97 17.58
C ILE A 40 -0.40 -4.90 18.77
N PRO A 41 -1.20 -5.97 18.99
CA PRO A 41 -0.96 -6.89 20.11
C PRO A 41 0.41 -7.56 20.09
N ALA A 42 1.04 -7.74 18.94
CA ALA A 42 2.40 -8.32 18.88
C ALA A 42 3.44 -7.52 19.68
N VAL A 43 3.19 -6.21 19.89
CA VAL A 43 4.07 -5.32 20.66
C VAL A 43 3.60 -5.16 22.10
N VAL A 44 2.28 -5.00 22.31
CA VAL A 44 1.76 -4.60 23.64
C VAL A 44 1.23 -5.77 24.47
N ALA A 45 0.91 -6.91 23.84
CA ALA A 45 0.36 -8.09 24.47
C ALA A 45 0.65 -9.37 23.66
N PRO A 46 1.93 -9.82 23.58
CA PRO A 46 2.35 -10.91 22.69
C PRO A 46 1.56 -12.20 22.85
N GLU A 47 1.18 -12.56 24.10
CA GLU A 47 0.35 -13.75 24.35
C GLU A 47 -1.04 -13.64 23.69
N GLN A 48 -1.64 -12.45 23.71
CA GLN A 48 -2.92 -12.21 23.04
C GLN A 48 -2.78 -12.23 21.50
N PHE A 49 -1.63 -11.76 21.00
CA PHE A 49 -1.31 -11.88 19.59
C PHE A 49 -1.22 -13.34 19.15
N GLU A 50 -0.56 -14.21 19.93
CA GLU A 50 -0.46 -15.65 19.64
C GLU A 50 -1.85 -16.31 19.58
N VAL A 51 -2.69 -16.05 20.56
CA VAL A 51 -4.08 -16.58 20.57
C VAL A 51 -4.84 -16.11 19.34
N TYR A 52 -4.76 -14.82 19.01
CA TYR A 52 -5.39 -14.24 17.84
C TYR A 52 -4.87 -14.84 16.53
N ALA A 53 -3.55 -14.89 16.36
CA ALA A 53 -2.90 -15.38 15.13
C ALA A 53 -3.19 -16.86 14.90
N THR A 54 -3.08 -17.68 15.96
CA THR A 54 -3.41 -19.11 15.92
C THR A 54 -4.88 -19.32 15.51
N ALA A 55 -5.82 -18.61 16.14
CA ALA A 55 -7.25 -18.71 15.81
C ALA A 55 -7.53 -18.28 14.36
N LEU A 56 -6.89 -17.20 13.90
CA LEU A 56 -7.00 -16.73 12.53
C LEU A 56 -6.49 -17.77 11.54
N HIS A 57 -5.31 -18.35 11.80
CA HIS A 57 -4.70 -19.35 10.94
C HIS A 57 -5.46 -20.68 10.90
N ALA A 58 -6.17 -21.02 11.96
CA ALA A 58 -7.05 -22.20 12.02
C ALA A 58 -8.39 -21.98 11.30
N SER A 59 -8.73 -20.74 10.96
CA SER A 59 -10.03 -20.41 10.37
C SER A 59 -10.20 -20.93 8.95
N PRO A 60 -11.28 -21.66 8.64
CA PRO A 60 -11.47 -22.28 7.31
C PRO A 60 -11.75 -21.26 6.20
N TRP A 61 -12.16 -20.04 6.55
CA TRP A 61 -12.41 -18.96 5.59
C TRP A 61 -11.13 -18.17 5.21
N LEU A 62 -10.04 -18.31 5.98
CA LEU A 62 -8.81 -17.53 5.74
C LEU A 62 -8.22 -17.75 4.33
N PRO A 63 -8.13 -18.98 3.79
CA PRO A 63 -7.62 -19.18 2.42
C PRO A 63 -8.44 -18.43 1.36
N LEU A 64 -9.76 -18.35 1.51
CA LEU A 64 -10.62 -17.60 0.59
C LEU A 64 -10.29 -16.10 0.63
N VAL A 65 -10.11 -15.53 1.82
CA VAL A 65 -9.72 -14.12 1.96
C VAL A 65 -8.34 -13.86 1.37
N GLU A 66 -7.37 -14.74 1.62
CA GLU A 66 -6.01 -14.63 1.07
C GLU A 66 -6.00 -14.65 -0.47
N ILE A 67 -6.72 -15.59 -1.08
CA ILE A 67 -6.87 -15.67 -2.54
C ILE A 67 -7.55 -14.40 -3.07
N THR A 68 -8.61 -13.94 -2.42
CA THR A 68 -9.31 -12.71 -2.81
C THR A 68 -8.38 -11.50 -2.75
N LEU A 69 -7.62 -11.35 -1.68
CA LEU A 69 -6.66 -10.27 -1.52
C LEU A 69 -5.53 -10.33 -2.57
N LEU A 70 -5.04 -11.52 -2.88
CA LEU A 70 -4.05 -11.72 -3.93
C LEU A 70 -4.61 -11.28 -5.30
N LEU A 71 -5.82 -11.70 -5.64
CA LEU A 71 -6.48 -11.30 -6.88
C LEU A 71 -6.69 -9.78 -6.94
N VAL A 72 -7.18 -9.17 -5.86
CA VAL A 72 -7.35 -7.71 -5.76
C VAL A 72 -6.02 -6.98 -5.92
N ALA A 73 -4.94 -7.49 -5.31
CA ALA A 73 -3.61 -6.92 -5.45
C ALA A 73 -3.10 -7.00 -6.89
N LEU A 74 -3.25 -8.15 -7.55
CA LEU A 74 -2.86 -8.33 -8.95
C LEU A 74 -3.64 -7.40 -9.90
N VAL A 75 -4.94 -7.26 -9.68
CA VAL A 75 -5.79 -6.31 -10.43
C VAL A 75 -5.32 -4.88 -10.19
N HIS A 76 -5.07 -4.50 -8.92
CA HIS A 76 -4.59 -3.15 -8.57
C HIS A 76 -3.25 -2.83 -9.25
N ILE A 77 -2.30 -3.75 -9.19
CA ILE A 77 -0.98 -3.62 -9.82
C ILE A 77 -1.12 -3.46 -11.33
N GLY A 78 -1.86 -4.34 -11.98
CA GLY A 78 -2.06 -4.33 -13.44
C GLY A 78 -2.71 -3.03 -13.93
N LEU A 79 -3.80 -2.60 -13.30
CA LEU A 79 -4.50 -1.36 -13.67
C LEU A 79 -3.67 -0.12 -13.35
N SER A 80 -2.96 -0.10 -12.22
CA SER A 80 -2.10 1.04 -11.83
C SER A 80 -0.90 1.17 -12.75
N LEU A 81 -0.29 0.06 -13.16
CA LEU A 81 0.83 0.04 -14.10
C LEU A 81 0.37 0.49 -15.50
N SER A 82 -0.75 -0.05 -16.00
CA SER A 82 -1.35 0.37 -17.28
C SER A 82 -1.62 1.87 -17.30
N LYS A 83 -2.17 2.41 -16.21
CA LYS A 83 -2.40 3.85 -16.05
C LYS A 83 -1.09 4.65 -16.02
N ALA A 84 -0.06 4.16 -15.35
CA ALA A 84 1.24 4.82 -15.29
C ALA A 84 1.90 4.87 -16.66
N ILE A 85 1.84 3.77 -17.43
CA ILE A 85 2.36 3.69 -18.80
C ILE A 85 1.62 4.66 -19.72
N ALA A 86 0.28 4.63 -19.72
CA ALA A 86 -0.54 5.52 -20.54
C ALA A 86 -0.28 7.00 -20.22
N ASN A 87 -0.16 7.36 -18.94
CA ASN A 87 0.17 8.72 -18.52
C ASN A 87 1.56 9.16 -18.99
N ARG A 88 2.54 8.25 -18.98
CA ARG A 88 3.89 8.53 -19.46
C ARG A 88 3.92 8.73 -20.97
N GLN A 89 3.21 7.90 -21.73
CA GLN A 89 3.09 8.01 -23.18
C GLN A 89 2.37 9.31 -23.60
N ALA A 90 1.37 9.74 -22.83
CA ALA A 90 0.66 11.01 -23.03
C ALA A 90 1.49 12.25 -22.63
N GLY A 91 2.75 12.13 -22.26
CA GLY A 91 3.59 13.24 -21.82
C GLY A 91 3.16 13.85 -20.48
N ASN A 92 2.22 13.22 -19.77
CA ASN A 92 1.77 13.64 -18.45
C ASN A 92 2.82 13.25 -17.41
N SER A 93 3.98 13.90 -17.46
CA SER A 93 4.98 13.75 -16.41
C SER A 93 4.46 14.39 -15.12
N ALA A 94 4.81 13.79 -13.97
CA ALA A 94 4.49 14.35 -12.65
C ALA A 94 5.12 15.74 -12.41
N GLN A 95 5.88 16.22 -13.36
CA GLN A 95 6.47 17.56 -13.39
C GLN A 95 5.47 18.64 -13.79
N LEU A 96 4.31 18.31 -14.34
CA LEU A 96 3.20 19.24 -14.51
C LEU A 96 2.71 19.68 -13.13
N SER A 97 3.51 20.50 -12.54
CA SER A 97 3.54 20.89 -11.15
C SER A 97 2.52 21.95 -10.77
N SER A 98 1.63 22.34 -11.67
CA SER A 98 0.79 23.54 -11.53
C SER A 98 -0.12 23.60 -10.29
N ARG A 99 -0.19 22.51 -9.49
CA ARG A 99 -1.05 22.46 -8.31
C ARG A 99 -0.31 22.50 -6.98
N ARG A 100 1.04 22.75 -6.96
CA ARG A 100 1.76 22.22 -5.82
C ARG A 100 2.75 23.16 -5.19
N GLN A 101 2.19 24.11 -4.56
CA GLN A 101 2.87 24.82 -3.48
C GLN A 101 3.09 23.92 -2.22
N ALA A 102 2.79 22.60 -2.31
CA ALA A 102 2.99 21.63 -1.24
C ALA A 102 4.10 20.63 -1.63
N PRO A 103 5.34 20.81 -1.16
CA PRO A 103 6.51 20.00 -1.59
C PRO A 103 6.32 18.50 -1.30
N LEU A 104 5.74 18.14 -0.16
CA LEU A 104 5.48 16.74 0.21
C LEU A 104 4.49 16.06 -0.76
N ALA A 105 3.42 16.74 -1.15
CA ALA A 105 2.46 16.20 -2.10
C ALA A 105 3.06 16.05 -3.51
N ALA A 106 3.94 16.97 -3.91
CA ALA A 106 4.68 16.88 -5.15
C ALA A 106 5.65 15.70 -5.15
N PHE A 107 6.39 15.51 -4.06
CA PHE A 107 7.29 14.38 -3.87
C PHE A 107 6.53 13.04 -3.91
N ALA A 108 5.44 12.90 -3.12
CA ALA A 108 4.61 11.70 -3.11
C ALA A 108 4.04 11.35 -4.50
N SER A 109 3.63 12.36 -5.27
CA SER A 109 3.14 12.15 -6.63
C SER A 109 4.22 11.65 -7.61
N ARG A 110 5.44 12.17 -7.49
CA ARG A 110 6.57 11.76 -8.34
C ARG A 110 7.07 10.37 -7.99
N SER A 111 7.07 10.03 -6.70
CA SER A 111 7.56 8.76 -6.18
C SER A 111 6.50 7.63 -6.18
N THR A 112 5.24 7.92 -6.51
CA THR A 112 4.13 6.96 -6.39
C THR A 112 4.39 5.63 -7.09
N VAL A 113 4.91 5.65 -8.32
CA VAL A 113 5.21 4.41 -9.07
C VAL A 113 6.34 3.65 -8.41
N ALA A 114 7.44 4.34 -8.05
CA ALA A 114 8.58 3.72 -7.38
C ALA A 114 8.18 3.16 -6.01
N ALA A 115 7.40 3.91 -5.22
CA ALA A 115 6.89 3.47 -3.94
C ALA A 115 5.95 2.27 -4.07
N GLY A 116 5.09 2.25 -5.08
CA GLY A 116 4.24 1.11 -5.40
C GLY A 116 5.04 -0.14 -5.78
N LEU A 117 6.05 -0.01 -6.64
CA LEU A 117 6.92 -1.12 -7.02
C LEU A 117 7.71 -1.66 -5.82
N LEU A 118 8.24 -0.80 -4.96
CA LEU A 118 8.91 -1.22 -3.73
C LEU A 118 7.95 -1.98 -2.81
N THR A 119 6.70 -1.53 -2.70
CA THR A 119 5.67 -2.23 -1.93
C THR A 119 5.38 -3.63 -2.51
N VAL A 120 5.35 -3.79 -3.85
CA VAL A 120 5.18 -5.10 -4.51
C VAL A 120 6.35 -6.03 -4.24
N VAL A 121 7.59 -5.54 -4.36
CA VAL A 121 8.79 -6.33 -4.03
C VAL A 121 8.77 -6.75 -2.57
N PHE A 122 8.47 -5.81 -1.68
CA PHE A 122 8.31 -6.11 -0.25
C PHE A 122 7.22 -7.15 0.00
N LEU A 123 6.06 -7.03 -0.65
CA LEU A 123 4.97 -8.00 -0.50
C LEU A 123 5.42 -9.43 -0.84
N ALA A 124 6.18 -9.60 -1.92
CA ALA A 124 6.72 -10.92 -2.30
C ALA A 124 7.67 -11.48 -1.23
N VAL A 125 8.58 -10.65 -0.70
CA VAL A 125 9.48 -11.04 0.38
C VAL A 125 8.71 -11.35 1.66
N HIS A 126 7.77 -10.49 2.06
CA HIS A 126 6.95 -10.65 3.25
C HIS A 126 6.15 -11.96 3.23
N LEU A 127 5.52 -12.27 2.12
CA LEU A 127 4.79 -13.53 1.96
C LEU A 127 5.73 -14.74 2.02
N GLY A 128 6.91 -14.64 1.42
CA GLY A 128 7.93 -15.69 1.47
C GLY A 128 8.55 -15.89 2.86
N GLN A 129 8.54 -14.86 3.71
CA GLN A 129 9.10 -14.94 5.07
C GLN A 129 8.07 -15.38 6.11
N LEU A 130 6.82 -14.97 6.00
CA LEU A 130 5.83 -15.12 7.07
C LEU A 130 4.58 -15.90 6.66
N ARG A 131 4.37 -16.11 5.36
CA ARG A 131 3.20 -16.85 4.89
C ARG A 131 3.55 -18.20 4.26
N TRP A 132 4.68 -18.30 3.56
CA TRP A 132 5.18 -19.51 2.93
C TRP A 132 6.69 -19.67 3.18
N PRO A 133 7.15 -20.36 4.29
CA PRO A 133 6.37 -21.22 5.21
C PRO A 133 5.58 -20.41 6.26
N ARG A 134 4.45 -20.98 6.68
CA ARG A 134 3.68 -20.42 7.79
C ARG A 134 4.40 -20.74 9.11
N PRO A 135 4.49 -19.79 10.06
CA PRO A 135 4.98 -20.06 11.40
C PRO A 135 4.24 -21.23 12.06
N PRO A 136 4.91 -22.02 12.93
CA PRO A 136 4.22 -23.00 13.75
C PRO A 136 3.17 -22.31 14.63
N SER A 137 2.06 -23.01 14.87
CA SER A 137 1.00 -22.51 15.75
C SER A 137 1.54 -22.22 17.14
N GLY A 138 1.28 -21.03 17.67
CA GLY A 138 1.76 -20.58 18.97
C GLY A 138 3.20 -20.06 18.97
N ALA A 139 3.80 -19.83 17.78
CA ALA A 139 5.14 -19.27 17.65
C ALA A 139 5.15 -18.05 16.68
N GLU A 140 3.98 -17.48 16.35
CA GLU A 140 3.87 -16.41 15.39
C GLU A 140 4.59 -15.13 15.83
N ALA A 141 4.44 -14.73 17.11
CA ALA A 141 5.14 -13.57 17.66
C ALA A 141 6.65 -13.80 17.73
N ALA A 142 7.07 -14.99 18.15
CA ALA A 142 8.48 -15.34 18.26
C ALA A 142 9.17 -15.33 16.89
N VAL A 143 8.53 -15.89 15.85
CA VAL A 143 9.05 -15.89 14.47
C VAL A 143 9.12 -14.46 13.93
N LEU A 144 8.08 -13.65 14.14
CA LEU A 144 8.04 -12.25 13.70
C LEU A 144 9.13 -11.43 14.37
N SER A 145 9.31 -11.58 15.68
CA SER A 145 10.36 -10.91 16.46
C SER A 145 11.75 -11.35 15.99
N ALA A 146 12.02 -12.65 15.89
CA ALA A 146 13.30 -13.17 15.43
C ALA A 146 13.65 -12.68 14.01
N LEU A 147 12.65 -12.58 13.12
CA LEU A 147 12.82 -12.05 11.78
C LEU A 147 13.28 -10.59 11.81
N LEU A 148 12.62 -9.77 12.64
CA LEU A 148 12.87 -8.31 12.71
C LEU A 148 14.11 -7.96 13.54
N HIS A 149 14.61 -8.86 14.39
CA HIS A 149 15.91 -8.70 15.04
C HIS A 149 17.09 -8.74 14.06
N GLN A 150 16.89 -9.29 12.87
CA GLN A 150 17.91 -9.24 11.82
C GLN A 150 17.93 -7.85 11.18
N PRO A 151 19.06 -7.12 11.21
CA PRO A 151 19.13 -5.72 10.77
C PRO A 151 18.66 -5.52 9.33
N ILE A 152 18.96 -6.47 8.43
CA ILE A 152 18.54 -6.37 7.01
C ILE A 152 17.02 -6.40 6.87
N ASN A 153 16.34 -7.25 7.66
CA ASN A 153 14.88 -7.33 7.64
C ASN A 153 14.27 -6.09 8.30
N ALA A 154 14.80 -5.61 9.42
CA ALA A 154 14.33 -4.38 10.07
C ALA A 154 14.40 -3.18 9.10
N ILE A 155 15.51 -3.05 8.37
CA ILE A 155 15.68 -2.01 7.35
C ILE A 155 14.67 -2.20 6.21
N LEU A 156 14.52 -3.42 5.71
CA LEU A 156 13.58 -3.72 4.62
C LEU A 156 12.13 -3.38 5.00
N TYR A 157 11.68 -3.81 6.19
CA TYR A 157 10.33 -3.53 6.68
C TYR A 157 10.11 -2.04 6.95
N GLY A 158 11.13 -1.36 7.51
CA GLY A 158 11.09 0.09 7.70
C GLY A 158 10.99 0.86 6.39
N LEU A 159 11.79 0.51 5.38
CA LEU A 159 11.71 1.11 4.05
C LEU A 159 10.36 0.84 3.37
N ALA A 160 9.84 -0.37 3.52
CA ALA A 160 8.53 -0.73 3.00
C ALA A 160 7.40 0.06 3.66
N ALA A 161 7.45 0.26 4.98
CA ALA A 161 6.48 1.09 5.71
C ALA A 161 6.49 2.55 5.22
N LEU A 162 7.68 3.12 4.98
CA LEU A 162 7.82 4.46 4.41
C LEU A 162 7.31 4.53 2.96
N ALA A 163 7.64 3.54 2.14
CA ALA A 163 7.16 3.46 0.76
C ALA A 163 5.63 3.34 0.71
N LEU A 164 5.03 2.51 1.55
CA LEU A 164 3.59 2.38 1.68
C LEU A 164 2.94 3.71 2.09
N GLY A 165 3.50 4.40 3.09
CA GLY A 165 3.04 5.74 3.51
C GLY A 165 3.06 6.74 2.35
N LEU A 166 4.15 6.80 1.57
CA LEU A 166 4.25 7.65 0.39
C LEU A 166 3.26 7.27 -0.72
N HIS A 167 3.07 5.97 -0.94
CA HIS A 167 2.10 5.46 -1.91
C HIS A 167 0.67 5.87 -1.54
N LEU A 168 0.30 5.71 -0.26
CA LEU A 168 -1.00 6.11 0.26
C LEU A 168 -1.21 7.62 0.27
N LEU A 169 -0.17 8.40 0.54
CA LEU A 169 -0.23 9.86 0.58
C LEU A 169 -0.71 10.46 -0.75
N HIS A 170 -0.30 9.88 -1.87
CA HIS A 170 -0.81 10.24 -3.19
C HIS A 170 -2.06 9.44 -3.56
N GLY A 171 -2.08 8.15 -3.26
CA GLY A 171 -3.12 7.20 -3.66
C GLY A 171 -4.50 7.57 -3.13
N ALA A 172 -4.60 8.03 -1.89
CA ALA A 172 -5.88 8.42 -1.29
C ALA A 172 -6.57 9.56 -2.07
N GLU A 173 -5.85 10.63 -2.39
CA GLU A 173 -6.41 11.72 -3.21
C GLU A 173 -6.74 11.25 -4.62
N ALA A 174 -5.87 10.44 -5.23
CA ALA A 174 -6.06 9.90 -6.57
C ALA A 174 -7.29 9.00 -6.66
N ALA A 175 -7.53 8.15 -5.65
CA ALA A 175 -8.70 7.29 -5.59
C ALA A 175 -9.99 8.10 -5.54
N HIS A 176 -10.10 9.08 -4.65
CA HIS A 176 -11.29 9.94 -4.56
C HIS A 176 -11.55 10.73 -5.85
N ARG A 177 -10.47 11.18 -6.52
CA ARG A 177 -10.58 11.87 -7.82
C ARG A 177 -11.09 10.92 -8.92
N ASN A 178 -10.57 9.70 -8.97
CA ASN A 178 -10.95 8.71 -9.96
C ASN A 178 -12.39 8.22 -9.78
N MET A 179 -12.90 8.24 -8.55
CA MET A 179 -14.27 7.90 -8.21
C MET A 179 -15.26 9.08 -8.40
N GLY A 180 -14.77 10.28 -8.76
CA GLY A 180 -15.59 11.47 -8.85
C GLY A 180 -16.05 12.05 -7.50
N TRP A 181 -15.50 11.57 -6.39
CA TRP A 181 -15.87 12.01 -5.04
C TRP A 181 -15.16 13.29 -4.60
N LEU A 182 -14.12 13.70 -5.32
CA LEU A 182 -13.35 14.90 -4.99
C LEU A 182 -14.02 16.14 -5.60
N THR A 183 -14.57 16.98 -4.74
CA THR A 183 -15.19 18.26 -5.08
C THR A 183 -14.42 19.43 -4.48
N PRO A 184 -14.61 20.67 -4.96
CA PRO A 184 -14.01 21.85 -4.31
C PRO A 184 -14.36 21.97 -2.83
N ALA A 185 -15.60 21.66 -2.45
CA ALA A 185 -16.10 21.75 -1.08
C ALA A 185 -15.43 20.77 -0.11
N ASN A 186 -15.13 19.54 -0.55
CA ASN A 186 -14.56 18.49 0.32
C ASN A 186 -13.05 18.28 0.13
N SER A 187 -12.43 18.93 -0.85
CA SER A 187 -11.03 18.68 -1.24
C SER A 187 -10.02 18.83 -0.10
N LEU A 188 -10.23 19.82 0.77
CA LEU A 188 -9.35 20.07 1.91
C LEU A 188 -9.47 18.96 2.96
N ALA A 189 -10.69 18.54 3.29
CA ALA A 189 -10.96 17.47 4.25
C ALA A 189 -10.39 16.14 3.75
N LEU A 190 -10.62 15.77 2.50
CA LEU A 190 -10.09 14.56 1.88
C LEU A 190 -8.56 14.52 1.83
N ARG A 191 -7.91 15.65 1.54
CA ARG A 191 -6.45 15.74 1.57
C ARG A 191 -5.89 15.61 2.97
N ARG A 192 -6.52 16.24 3.96
CA ARG A 192 -6.11 16.12 5.37
C ARG A 192 -6.31 14.69 5.87
N GLY A 193 -7.48 14.10 5.62
CA GLY A 193 -7.79 12.72 5.96
C GLY A 193 -6.83 11.72 5.31
N GLY A 194 -6.54 11.88 4.02
CA GLY A 194 -5.59 11.04 3.29
C GLY A 194 -4.16 11.13 3.83
N ARG A 195 -3.71 12.34 4.25
CA ARG A 195 -2.40 12.53 4.90
C ARG A 195 -2.35 11.87 6.27
N LEU A 196 -3.41 12.03 7.06
CA LEU A 196 -3.52 11.40 8.37
C LEU A 196 -3.50 9.88 8.23
N LEU A 197 -4.30 9.32 7.32
CA LEU A 197 -4.34 7.89 7.04
C LEU A 197 -2.96 7.35 6.62
N ALA A 198 -2.30 8.02 5.69
CA ALA A 198 -0.96 7.64 5.21
C ALA A 198 0.08 7.69 6.34
N GLY A 199 0.02 8.72 7.20
CA GLY A 199 0.88 8.87 8.37
C GLY A 199 0.62 7.79 9.43
N LEU A 200 -0.63 7.49 9.72
CA LEU A 200 -1.01 6.45 10.69
C LEU A 200 -0.60 5.05 10.21
N ILE A 201 -0.83 4.74 8.94
CA ILE A 201 -0.47 3.42 8.38
C ILE A 201 1.04 3.28 8.25
N GLY A 202 1.70 4.20 7.53
CA GLY A 202 3.15 4.14 7.33
C GLY A 202 3.92 4.26 8.65
N GLY A 203 3.54 5.21 9.51
CA GLY A 203 4.12 5.41 10.84
C GLY A 203 3.83 4.24 11.79
N GLY A 204 2.63 3.67 11.75
CA GLY A 204 2.23 2.52 12.56
C GLY A 204 3.05 1.27 12.23
N PHE A 205 3.17 0.91 10.95
CA PHE A 205 4.03 -0.22 10.54
C PHE A 205 5.51 0.02 10.87
N LEU A 206 6.00 1.24 10.65
CA LEU A 206 7.37 1.60 11.01
C LEU A 206 7.60 1.44 12.52
N LEU A 207 6.69 1.96 13.35
CA LEU A 207 6.79 1.88 14.79
C LEU A 207 6.75 0.41 15.28
N ILE A 208 5.80 -0.40 14.81
CA ILE A 208 5.73 -1.83 15.15
C ILE A 208 7.02 -2.54 14.75
N SER A 209 7.52 -2.30 13.53
CA SER A 209 8.77 -2.92 13.07
C SER A 209 9.95 -2.54 13.93
N LEU A 210 10.06 -1.27 14.35
CA LEU A 210 11.11 -0.80 15.23
C LEU A 210 10.98 -1.36 16.66
N CYS A 211 9.77 -1.39 17.21
CA CYS A 211 9.54 -1.97 18.54
C CYS A 211 9.94 -3.46 18.58
N LEU A 212 9.56 -4.23 17.56
CA LEU A 212 9.90 -5.65 17.47
C LEU A 212 11.40 -5.87 17.15
N ALA A 213 12.03 -4.96 16.41
CA ALA A 213 13.46 -5.04 16.12
C ALA A 213 14.36 -4.66 17.31
N LEU A 214 13.89 -3.77 18.19
CA LEU A 214 14.68 -3.24 19.32
C LEU A 214 14.24 -3.84 20.66
N GLY A 215 13.00 -4.31 20.76
CA GLY A 215 12.48 -4.99 21.93
C GLY A 215 13.17 -6.35 22.03
N GLY A 216 14.06 -6.53 23.00
CA GLY A 216 14.57 -7.85 23.35
C GLY A 216 13.37 -8.76 23.64
N GLY A 217 13.36 -9.96 23.03
CA GLY A 217 12.26 -10.90 23.20
C GLY A 217 11.97 -11.11 24.68
N ALA A 218 10.73 -10.81 25.06
CA ALA A 218 10.20 -11.19 26.35
C ALA A 218 9.97 -12.70 26.37
#